data_32535281196fc248a6108181960c5c70
#
_entry.id   32535281196fc248a6108181960c5c70
#
_cell.length_a   1.000
_cell.length_b   1.000
_cell.length_c   1.000
_cell.angle_alpha   90.00
_cell.angle_beta   90.00
_cell.angle_gamma   90.00
#
_symmetry.space_group_name_H-M   'P 1'
#
loop_
_entity.id
_entity.type
_entity.pdbx_description
1 polymer ?
#
loop_
_entity_poly.entity_id
_entity_poly.type
_entity_poly.pdbx_seq_one_letter_code
_entity_poly.pdbx_strand_id
1 'polypeptide(L)'
;MGQSSNISRRRASALEEGSADYLAKRAELVEIAGKQFKANGFKATTLSEIGRKVGLDRATVYYYFGSKEELFRECVRVGVEANISECERIFADKVRPASERLRAIIQQLMAAYDHYYPHLYVYIQEEMSRITGEQSVWAQRIASQTRTFERIVFSLISEQIERGEMRRDIPVKVAANAIFGMLNWTHRWYQPGGSVPADQISAAFADIFFDGMKAH
;
A
#
# COMPACT_ATOMS: atom_id res chain seq x y z
N MET A 1 -20.44 17.66 24.54
CA MET A 1 -20.04 16.25 24.35
C MET A 1 -21.06 15.35 23.61
N GLY A 2 -22.29 15.78 23.30
CA GLY A 2 -23.35 14.92 22.78
C GLY A 2 -23.49 14.80 21.25
N GLN A 3 -22.97 15.72 20.43
CA GLN A 3 -23.19 15.68 18.99
C GLN A 3 -22.25 14.74 18.22
N SER A 4 -20.99 14.56 18.66
CA SER A 4 -20.04 13.66 17.98
C SER A 4 -20.47 12.17 18.07
N SER A 5 -21.17 11.76 19.10
CA SER A 5 -21.62 10.36 19.30
C SER A 5 -22.76 9.96 18.36
N ASN A 6 -23.63 10.89 17.97
CA ASN A 6 -24.77 10.63 17.07
C ASN A 6 -24.32 10.52 15.60
N ILE A 7 -23.39 11.37 15.17
CA ILE A 7 -22.83 11.30 13.81
C ILE A 7 -22.03 10.02 13.63
N SER A 8 -21.22 9.64 14.63
CA SER A 8 -20.45 8.41 14.60
C SER A 8 -21.33 7.15 14.55
N ARG A 9 -22.43 7.11 15.30
CA ARG A 9 -23.41 6.02 15.26
C ARG A 9 -24.13 5.95 13.91
N ARG A 10 -24.60 7.06 13.38
CA ARG A 10 -25.24 7.12 12.05
C ARG A 10 -24.30 6.69 10.94
N ARG A 11 -23.01 7.01 11.02
CA ARG A 11 -21.99 6.52 10.09
C ARG A 11 -21.79 5.01 10.18
N ALA A 12 -21.68 4.47 11.38
CA ALA A 12 -21.54 3.02 11.59
C ALA A 12 -22.75 2.26 11.00
N SER A 13 -23.97 2.71 11.31
CA SER A 13 -25.22 2.16 10.74
C SER A 13 -25.27 2.29 9.22
N ALA A 14 -24.88 3.46 8.66
CA ALA A 14 -24.83 3.66 7.22
C ALA A 14 -23.75 2.84 6.51
N LEU A 15 -22.70 2.43 7.21
CA LEU A 15 -21.68 1.49 6.69
C LEU A 15 -22.17 0.05 6.70
N GLU A 16 -22.95 -0.34 7.71
CA GLU A 16 -23.51 -1.70 7.85
C GLU A 16 -24.75 -1.91 6.98
N GLU A 17 -25.62 -0.89 6.87
CA GLU A 17 -26.88 -0.90 6.13
C GLU A 17 -26.78 -0.15 4.79
N GLY A 18 -25.58 0.31 4.43
CA GLY A 18 -25.33 1.35 3.44
C GLY A 18 -26.05 1.14 2.12
N SER A 19 -26.86 2.15 1.74
CA SER A 19 -27.40 2.20 0.39
C SER A 19 -26.24 2.20 -0.63
N ALA A 20 -26.47 1.63 -1.79
CA ALA A 20 -25.48 1.62 -2.88
C ALA A 20 -24.92 3.03 -3.16
N ASP A 21 -25.76 4.06 -3.06
CA ASP A 21 -25.39 5.46 -3.25
C ASP A 21 -24.42 5.98 -2.19
N TYR A 22 -24.58 5.58 -0.91
CA TYR A 22 -23.66 5.97 0.16
C TYR A 22 -22.27 5.36 -0.09
N LEU A 23 -22.23 4.07 -0.41
CA LEU A 23 -20.96 3.36 -0.68
C LEU A 23 -20.28 3.91 -1.94
N ALA A 24 -21.03 4.20 -3.00
CA ALA A 24 -20.51 4.79 -4.23
C ALA A 24 -19.91 6.18 -3.97
N LYS A 25 -20.60 7.03 -3.22
CA LYS A 25 -20.11 8.38 -2.88
C LYS A 25 -18.88 8.30 -1.95
N ARG A 26 -18.86 7.34 -1.04
CA ARG A 26 -17.70 7.10 -0.18
C ARG A 26 -16.48 6.66 -0.99
N ALA A 27 -16.66 5.77 -1.98
CA ALA A 27 -15.60 5.33 -2.88
C ALA A 27 -15.06 6.49 -3.75
N GLU A 28 -15.95 7.34 -4.28
CA GLU A 28 -15.56 8.54 -5.03
C GLU A 28 -14.71 9.50 -4.19
N LEU A 29 -15.08 9.72 -2.92
CA LEU A 29 -14.28 10.52 -1.98
C LEU A 29 -12.89 9.93 -1.76
N VAL A 30 -12.79 8.60 -1.61
CA VAL A 30 -11.51 7.90 -1.44
C VAL A 30 -10.63 8.08 -2.68
N GLU A 31 -11.18 7.91 -3.87
CA GLU A 31 -10.45 8.06 -5.14
C GLU A 31 -9.89 9.48 -5.31
N ILE A 32 -10.74 10.49 -5.11
CA ILE A 32 -10.32 11.90 -5.25
C ILE A 32 -9.33 12.28 -4.14
N ALA A 33 -9.51 11.78 -2.92
CA ALA A 33 -8.58 12.00 -1.83
C ALA A 33 -7.20 11.43 -2.14
N GLY A 34 -7.12 10.20 -2.66
CA GLY A 34 -5.86 9.59 -3.07
C GLY A 34 -5.11 10.45 -4.09
N LYS A 35 -5.81 10.94 -5.12
CA LYS A 35 -5.24 11.86 -6.13
C LYS A 35 -4.72 13.17 -5.51
N GLN A 36 -5.48 13.75 -4.57
CA GLN A 36 -5.07 15.00 -3.88
C GLN A 36 -3.88 14.78 -2.95
N PHE A 37 -3.88 13.70 -2.17
CA PHE A 37 -2.75 13.36 -1.30
C PHE A 37 -1.48 13.07 -2.12
N LYS A 38 -1.59 12.39 -3.25
CA LYS A 38 -0.47 12.16 -4.16
C LYS A 38 0.11 13.45 -4.73
N ALA A 39 -0.75 14.38 -5.15
CA ALA A 39 -0.33 15.62 -5.83
C ALA A 39 0.23 16.66 -4.84
N ASN A 40 -0.42 16.83 -3.68
CA ASN A 40 -0.16 17.95 -2.77
C ASN A 40 0.45 17.52 -1.42
N GLY A 41 0.51 16.21 -1.16
CA GLY A 41 0.85 15.66 0.15
C GLY A 41 -0.33 15.71 1.14
N PHE A 42 -0.24 14.89 2.18
CA PHE A 42 -1.30 14.81 3.21
C PHE A 42 -1.50 16.14 3.95
N LYS A 43 -0.41 16.81 4.34
CA LYS A 43 -0.50 18.03 5.17
C LYS A 43 -1.23 19.16 4.47
N ALA A 44 -0.92 19.43 3.20
CA ALA A 44 -1.47 20.55 2.43
C ALA A 44 -2.91 20.28 1.96
N THR A 45 -3.35 19.03 1.84
CA THR A 45 -4.71 18.68 1.38
C THR A 45 -5.73 18.85 2.50
N THR A 46 -6.90 19.41 2.18
CA THR A 46 -8.01 19.60 3.12
C THR A 46 -9.26 18.83 2.71
N LEU A 47 -10.10 18.43 3.69
CA LEU A 47 -11.40 17.79 3.41
C LEU A 47 -12.32 18.68 2.58
N SER A 48 -12.24 20.00 2.75
CA SER A 48 -13.04 20.98 1.97
C SER A 48 -12.67 20.98 0.49
N GLU A 49 -11.39 20.87 0.16
CA GLU A 49 -10.92 20.77 -1.22
C GLU A 49 -11.32 19.46 -1.87
N ILE A 50 -11.21 18.34 -1.13
CA ILE A 50 -11.66 17.02 -1.59
C ILE A 50 -13.17 17.07 -1.86
N GLY A 51 -13.96 17.54 -0.90
CA GLY A 51 -15.43 17.64 -1.03
C GLY A 51 -15.86 18.48 -2.24
N ARG A 52 -15.27 19.64 -2.44
CA ARG A 52 -15.54 20.51 -3.58
C ARG A 52 -15.35 19.82 -4.94
N LYS A 53 -14.36 18.91 -5.05
CA LYS A 53 -14.11 18.16 -6.29
C LYS A 53 -15.16 17.10 -6.60
N VAL A 54 -15.91 16.66 -5.60
CA VAL A 54 -17.03 15.71 -5.74
C VAL A 54 -18.40 16.35 -5.55
N GLY A 55 -18.45 17.69 -5.56
CA GLY A 55 -19.70 18.45 -5.42
C GLY A 55 -20.29 18.43 -4.01
N LEU A 56 -19.49 18.19 -2.97
CA LEU A 56 -19.93 18.16 -1.58
C LEU A 56 -19.36 19.33 -0.78
N ASP A 57 -20.16 19.84 0.16
CA ASP A 57 -19.66 20.75 1.18
C ASP A 57 -18.86 20.02 2.28
N ARG A 58 -18.15 20.79 3.09
CA ARG A 58 -17.33 20.26 4.19
C ARG A 58 -18.16 19.45 5.19
N ALA A 59 -19.35 19.89 5.53
CA ALA A 59 -20.20 19.21 6.51
C ALA A 59 -20.63 17.83 6.00
N THR A 60 -20.97 17.75 4.72
CA THR A 60 -21.33 16.49 4.06
C THR A 60 -20.14 15.53 3.98
N VAL A 61 -18.91 16.01 3.74
CA VAL A 61 -17.71 15.14 3.79
C VAL A 61 -17.54 14.54 5.18
N TYR A 62 -17.77 15.29 6.25
CA TYR A 62 -17.71 14.76 7.62
C TYR A 62 -18.79 13.72 7.93
N TYR A 63 -19.86 13.65 7.15
CA TYR A 63 -20.82 12.56 7.24
C TYR A 63 -20.24 11.22 6.76
N TYR A 64 -19.38 11.24 5.74
CA TYR A 64 -18.70 10.04 5.21
C TYR A 64 -17.44 9.69 5.99
N PHE A 65 -16.62 10.67 6.36
CA PHE A 65 -15.33 10.49 7.03
C PHE A 65 -15.20 11.49 8.18
N GLY A 66 -15.05 11.00 9.41
CA GLY A 66 -14.97 11.84 10.60
C GLY A 66 -13.71 12.69 10.70
N SER A 67 -12.67 12.35 9.93
CA SER A 67 -11.44 13.12 9.88
C SER A 67 -10.70 12.88 8.54
N LYS A 68 -9.71 13.74 8.27
CA LYS A 68 -8.80 13.57 7.13
C LYS A 68 -7.96 12.31 7.25
N GLU A 69 -7.57 11.98 8.47
CA GLU A 69 -6.83 10.76 8.82
C GLU A 69 -7.66 9.51 8.55
N GLU A 70 -8.95 9.51 8.86
CA GLU A 70 -9.85 8.40 8.55
C GLU A 70 -9.96 8.18 7.03
N LEU A 71 -10.15 9.26 6.27
CA LEU A 71 -10.19 9.19 4.81
C LEU A 71 -8.86 8.68 4.22
N PHE A 72 -7.74 9.16 4.74
CA PHE A 72 -6.42 8.69 4.33
C PHE A 72 -6.22 7.19 4.60
N ARG A 73 -6.62 6.73 5.80
CA ARG A 73 -6.55 5.31 6.17
C ARG A 73 -7.33 4.44 5.19
N GLU A 74 -8.50 4.90 4.78
CA GLU A 74 -9.31 4.16 3.83
C GLU A 74 -8.69 4.16 2.43
N CYS A 75 -8.05 5.24 2.00
CA CYS A 75 -7.29 5.26 0.75
C CYS A 75 -6.20 4.18 0.69
N VAL A 76 -5.57 3.90 1.81
CA VAL A 76 -4.44 2.96 1.87
C VAL A 76 -4.88 1.52 2.12
N ARG A 77 -5.92 1.34 2.94
CA ARG A 77 -6.32 0.03 3.50
C ARG A 77 -6.50 -1.06 2.44
N VAL A 78 -7.31 -0.78 1.43
CA VAL A 78 -7.70 -1.80 0.44
C VAL A 78 -6.47 -2.33 -0.31
N GLY A 79 -5.59 -1.43 -0.76
CA GLY A 79 -4.41 -1.82 -1.51
C GLY A 79 -3.39 -2.58 -0.66
N VAL A 80 -3.17 -2.14 0.58
CA VAL A 80 -2.21 -2.82 1.49
C VAL A 80 -2.72 -4.20 1.87
N GLU A 81 -4.00 -4.33 2.27
CA GLU A 81 -4.58 -5.62 2.67
C GLU A 81 -4.58 -6.64 1.53
N ALA A 82 -4.98 -6.22 0.32
CA ALA A 82 -4.98 -7.10 -0.84
C ALA A 82 -3.55 -7.54 -1.23
N ASN A 83 -2.59 -6.60 -1.22
CA ASN A 83 -1.21 -6.94 -1.54
C ASN A 83 -0.60 -7.94 -0.54
N ILE A 84 -0.82 -7.73 0.75
CA ILE A 84 -0.30 -8.65 1.79
C ILE A 84 -0.91 -10.03 1.67
N SER A 85 -2.23 -10.12 1.51
CA SER A 85 -2.93 -11.40 1.35
C SER A 85 -2.38 -12.20 0.16
N GLU A 86 -2.13 -11.54 -0.96
CA GLU A 86 -1.57 -12.22 -2.14
C GLU A 86 -0.11 -12.62 -1.91
N CYS A 87 0.71 -11.80 -1.26
CA CYS A 87 2.08 -12.16 -0.91
C CYS A 87 2.14 -13.35 0.06
N GLU A 88 1.22 -13.44 1.03
CA GLU A 88 1.10 -14.60 1.91
C GLU A 88 0.71 -15.88 1.14
N ARG A 89 -0.20 -15.78 0.18
CA ARG A 89 -0.58 -16.89 -0.70
C ARG A 89 0.60 -17.37 -1.55
N ILE A 90 1.37 -16.46 -2.15
CA ILE A 90 2.57 -16.80 -2.92
C ILE A 90 3.62 -17.46 -2.01
N PHE A 91 3.83 -16.93 -0.81
CA PHE A 91 4.80 -17.47 0.15
C PHE A 91 4.42 -18.87 0.64
N ALA A 92 3.13 -19.16 0.79
CA ALA A 92 2.61 -20.45 1.23
C ALA A 92 2.75 -21.56 0.18
N ASP A 93 2.89 -21.23 -1.10
CA ASP A 93 3.04 -22.18 -2.19
C ASP A 93 4.44 -22.82 -2.19
N LYS A 94 4.63 -23.83 -1.33
CA LYS A 94 5.90 -24.53 -1.18
C LYS A 94 6.25 -25.49 -2.33
N VAL A 95 5.34 -25.68 -3.28
CA VAL A 95 5.60 -26.44 -4.51
C VAL A 95 6.55 -25.66 -5.42
N ARG A 96 6.42 -24.34 -5.46
CA ARG A 96 7.33 -23.47 -6.21
C ARG A 96 8.64 -23.25 -5.50
N PRO A 97 9.78 -23.23 -6.22
CA PRO A 97 11.08 -22.84 -5.67
C PRO A 97 11.03 -21.44 -5.00
N ALA A 98 11.91 -21.20 -4.02
CA ALA A 98 12.01 -19.93 -3.32
C ALA A 98 12.30 -18.74 -4.29
N SER A 99 13.11 -18.98 -5.29
CA SER A 99 13.45 -18.00 -6.34
C SER A 99 12.21 -17.58 -7.15
N GLU A 100 11.37 -18.53 -7.55
CA GLU A 100 10.13 -18.21 -8.27
C GLU A 100 9.12 -17.48 -7.38
N ARG A 101 9.00 -17.89 -6.10
CA ARG A 101 8.14 -17.18 -5.14
C ARG A 101 8.61 -15.75 -4.90
N LEU A 102 9.91 -15.51 -4.75
CA LEU A 102 10.45 -14.17 -4.58
C LEU A 102 10.23 -13.31 -5.83
N ARG A 103 10.46 -13.87 -7.02
CA ARG A 103 10.17 -13.19 -8.29
C ARG A 103 8.68 -12.81 -8.39
N ALA A 104 7.78 -13.73 -8.05
CA ALA A 104 6.34 -13.48 -8.05
C ALA A 104 5.94 -12.38 -7.05
N ILE A 105 6.61 -12.27 -5.89
CA ILE A 105 6.38 -11.20 -4.91
C ILE A 105 6.84 -9.84 -5.44
N ILE A 106 7.99 -9.76 -6.12
CA ILE A 106 8.44 -8.53 -6.79
C ILE A 106 7.43 -8.07 -7.84
N GLN A 107 6.93 -9.00 -8.64
CA GLN A 107 5.90 -8.74 -9.65
C GLN A 107 4.58 -8.31 -9.01
N GLN A 108 4.15 -9.00 -7.97
CA GLN A 108 2.91 -8.70 -7.24
C GLN A 108 2.93 -7.29 -6.63
N LEU A 109 4.05 -6.88 -6.02
CA LEU A 109 4.13 -5.56 -5.42
C LEU A 109 4.03 -4.44 -6.47
N MET A 110 4.68 -4.60 -7.62
CA MET A 110 4.57 -3.62 -8.70
C MET A 110 3.17 -3.63 -9.34
N ALA A 111 2.54 -4.81 -9.51
CA ALA A 111 1.17 -4.93 -9.97
C ALA A 111 0.18 -4.26 -8.99
N ALA A 112 0.42 -4.38 -7.67
CA ALA A 112 -0.37 -3.69 -6.67
C ALA A 112 -0.20 -2.16 -6.76
N TYR A 113 1.01 -1.66 -7.01
CA TYR A 113 1.25 -0.23 -7.20
C TYR A 113 0.53 0.31 -8.44
N ASP A 114 0.46 -0.46 -9.52
CA ASP A 114 -0.29 -0.10 -10.72
C ASP A 114 -1.80 -0.11 -10.45
N HIS A 115 -2.33 -1.22 -9.96
CA HIS A 115 -3.76 -1.43 -9.75
C HIS A 115 -4.37 -0.46 -8.71
N TYR A 116 -3.66 -0.23 -7.59
CA TYR A 116 -4.09 0.66 -6.52
C TYR A 116 -3.47 2.05 -6.62
N TYR A 117 -3.09 2.47 -7.82
CA TYR A 117 -2.60 3.83 -8.05
C TYR A 117 -3.72 4.87 -7.82
N PRO A 118 -3.46 5.98 -7.12
CA PRO A 118 -2.19 6.37 -6.49
C PRO A 118 -2.07 5.97 -5.01
N HIS A 119 -3.01 5.21 -4.45
CA HIS A 119 -3.22 5.03 -3.01
C HIS A 119 -2.01 4.41 -2.28
N LEU A 120 -1.39 3.37 -2.85
CA LEU A 120 -0.19 2.77 -2.24
C LEU A 120 1.01 3.72 -2.29
N TYR A 121 1.11 4.55 -3.31
CA TYR A 121 2.17 5.57 -3.37
C TYR A 121 1.97 6.70 -2.36
N VAL A 122 0.74 7.06 -2.06
CA VAL A 122 0.43 7.97 -0.95
C VAL A 122 0.93 7.40 0.37
N TYR A 123 0.73 6.09 0.61
CA TYR A 123 1.27 5.40 1.77
C TYR A 123 2.80 5.51 1.88
N ILE A 124 3.53 5.24 0.78
CA ILE A 124 4.99 5.32 0.75
C ILE A 124 5.49 6.76 1.00
N GLN A 125 4.84 7.76 0.41
CA GLN A 125 5.25 9.16 0.51
C GLN A 125 5.11 9.74 1.92
N GLU A 126 4.08 9.35 2.64
CA GLU A 126 3.67 10.07 3.86
C GLU A 126 4.20 9.45 5.15
N GLU A 127 5.03 8.41 5.08
CA GLU A 127 5.58 7.74 6.28
C GLU A 127 4.53 7.64 7.41
N MET A 128 3.65 6.69 7.32
CA MET A 128 2.45 6.53 8.14
C MET A 128 2.60 6.74 9.64
N SER A 129 3.78 6.43 10.22
CA SER A 129 4.08 6.68 11.63
C SER A 129 4.06 8.18 12.00
N ARG A 130 4.30 9.06 11.03
CA ARG A 130 4.26 10.52 11.23
C ARG A 130 2.86 11.09 11.16
N ILE A 131 1.96 10.49 10.34
CA ILE A 131 0.61 11.00 10.15
C ILE A 131 -0.27 10.64 11.32
N THR A 132 -0.15 9.42 11.82
CA THR A 132 -1.01 8.92 12.89
C THR A 132 -0.58 9.38 14.26
N GLY A 133 0.64 9.95 14.39
CA GLY A 133 1.18 10.55 15.61
C GLY A 133 1.17 9.66 16.84
N GLU A 134 0.58 8.46 16.78
CA GLU A 134 0.38 7.58 17.93
C GLU A 134 -0.03 6.15 17.56
N GLN A 135 0.04 5.31 18.58
CA GLN A 135 -0.36 3.93 18.75
C GLN A 135 -1.84 3.62 18.42
N SER A 136 -2.38 4.16 17.32
CA SER A 136 -3.73 3.78 16.91
C SER A 136 -3.74 2.32 16.48
N VAL A 137 -4.85 1.62 16.73
CA VAL A 137 -5.06 0.22 16.31
C VAL A 137 -4.76 0.04 14.82
N TRP A 138 -5.11 1.03 14.01
CA TRP A 138 -4.85 1.03 12.58
C TRP A 138 -3.35 1.13 12.25
N ALA A 139 -2.60 2.05 12.90
CA ALA A 139 -1.15 2.17 12.71
C ALA A 139 -0.42 0.89 13.11
N GLN A 140 -0.84 0.26 14.22
CA GLN A 140 -0.31 -1.04 14.65
C GLN A 140 -0.61 -2.14 13.63
N ARG A 141 -1.82 -2.17 13.06
CA ARG A 141 -2.19 -3.13 12.01
C ARG A 141 -1.33 -2.98 10.76
N ILE A 142 -1.16 -1.76 10.24
CA ILE A 142 -0.31 -1.49 9.07
C ILE A 142 1.16 -1.84 9.37
N ALA A 143 1.69 -1.45 10.53
CA ALA A 143 3.05 -1.83 10.93
C ALA A 143 3.22 -3.36 11.05
N SER A 144 2.21 -4.07 11.53
CA SER A 144 2.21 -5.54 11.56
C SER A 144 2.22 -6.14 10.16
N GLN A 145 1.42 -5.60 9.25
CA GLN A 145 1.38 -6.03 7.84
C GLN A 145 2.72 -5.76 7.13
N THR A 146 3.32 -4.60 7.34
CA THR A 146 4.65 -4.27 6.80
C THR A 146 5.70 -5.27 7.30
N ARG A 147 5.73 -5.56 8.60
CA ARG A 147 6.63 -6.57 9.18
C ARG A 147 6.38 -7.98 8.60
N THR A 148 5.13 -8.34 8.34
CA THR A 148 4.81 -9.62 7.69
C THR A 148 5.40 -9.68 6.28
N PHE A 149 5.25 -8.62 5.51
CA PHE A 149 5.81 -8.52 4.17
C PHE A 149 7.35 -8.60 4.18
N GLU A 150 8.01 -7.83 5.05
CA GLU A 150 9.45 -7.88 5.24
C GLU A 150 9.92 -9.30 5.60
N ARG A 151 9.26 -9.96 6.54
CA ARG A 151 9.58 -11.33 6.95
C ARG A 151 9.46 -12.32 5.80
N ILE A 152 8.45 -12.20 4.94
CA ILE A 152 8.29 -13.05 3.75
C ILE A 152 9.51 -12.90 2.83
N VAL A 153 9.88 -11.67 2.49
CA VAL A 153 11.02 -11.41 1.61
C VAL A 153 12.33 -11.90 2.24
N PHE A 154 12.55 -11.62 3.52
CA PHE A 154 13.73 -12.09 4.25
C PHE A 154 13.84 -13.62 4.26
N SER A 155 12.73 -14.31 4.53
CA SER A 155 12.69 -15.78 4.55
C SER A 155 13.03 -16.38 3.19
N LEU A 156 12.51 -15.80 2.10
CA LEU A 156 12.76 -16.29 0.74
C LEU A 156 14.21 -16.07 0.30
N ILE A 157 14.83 -14.97 0.70
CA ILE A 157 16.26 -14.72 0.44
C ILE A 157 17.12 -15.67 1.27
N SER A 158 16.82 -15.81 2.57
CA SER A 158 17.56 -16.74 3.45
C SER A 158 17.51 -18.17 2.95
N GLU A 159 16.33 -18.65 2.54
CA GLU A 159 16.16 -19.99 1.97
C GLU A 159 17.07 -20.24 0.76
N GLN A 160 17.21 -19.25 -0.13
CA GLN A 160 18.07 -19.36 -1.31
C GLN A 160 19.56 -19.28 -0.97
N ILE A 161 19.95 -18.47 0.02
CA ILE A 161 21.34 -18.44 0.53
C ILE A 161 21.71 -19.77 1.17
N GLU A 162 20.84 -20.36 1.99
CA GLU A 162 21.06 -21.66 2.64
C GLU A 162 21.22 -22.79 1.62
N ARG A 163 20.49 -22.74 0.51
CA ARG A 163 20.59 -23.69 -0.60
C ARG A 163 21.81 -23.45 -1.52
N GLY A 164 22.54 -22.36 -1.32
CA GLY A 164 23.67 -21.98 -2.19
C GLY A 164 23.26 -21.42 -3.54
N GLU A 165 21.99 -21.03 -3.71
CA GLU A 165 21.46 -20.42 -4.93
C GLU A 165 21.79 -18.92 -4.99
N MET A 166 21.99 -18.27 -3.83
CA MET A 166 22.40 -16.88 -3.70
C MET A 166 23.72 -16.73 -2.94
N ARG A 167 24.44 -15.67 -3.25
CA ARG A 167 25.72 -15.31 -2.60
C ARG A 167 25.50 -14.98 -1.11
N ARG A 168 26.51 -15.36 -0.27
CA ARG A 168 26.44 -15.23 1.19
C ARG A 168 27.09 -13.98 1.77
N ASP A 169 27.86 -13.27 0.96
CA ASP A 169 28.62 -12.09 1.39
C ASP A 169 27.76 -10.82 1.49
N ILE A 170 26.54 -10.84 0.92
CA ILE A 170 25.56 -9.76 1.08
C ILE A 170 24.58 -10.13 2.21
N PRO A 171 24.49 -9.32 3.29
CA PRO A 171 23.53 -9.58 4.35
C PRO A 171 22.08 -9.58 3.83
N VAL A 172 21.26 -10.53 4.29
CA VAL A 172 19.84 -10.68 3.90
C VAL A 172 19.09 -9.36 3.99
N LYS A 173 19.31 -8.59 5.05
CA LYS A 173 18.69 -7.28 5.26
C LYS A 173 19.04 -6.29 4.15
N VAL A 174 20.28 -6.30 3.66
CA VAL A 174 20.72 -5.40 2.58
C VAL A 174 20.07 -5.82 1.27
N ALA A 175 20.08 -7.11 0.96
CA ALA A 175 19.43 -7.66 -0.23
C ALA A 175 17.93 -7.37 -0.27
N ALA A 176 17.22 -7.57 0.84
CA ALA A 176 15.80 -7.25 0.92
C ALA A 176 15.51 -5.75 0.76
N ASN A 177 16.32 -4.89 1.38
CA ASN A 177 16.17 -3.44 1.23
C ASN A 177 16.51 -2.95 -0.19
N ALA A 178 17.33 -3.67 -0.95
CA ALA A 178 17.52 -3.37 -2.36
C ALA A 178 16.24 -3.57 -3.16
N ILE A 179 15.50 -4.67 -2.94
CA ILE A 179 14.18 -4.90 -3.56
C ILE A 179 13.21 -3.77 -3.16
N PHE A 180 13.09 -3.47 -1.86
CA PHE A 180 12.20 -2.42 -1.39
C PHE A 180 12.59 -1.04 -1.95
N GLY A 181 13.88 -0.74 -2.02
CA GLY A 181 14.37 0.51 -2.59
C GLY A 181 14.01 0.67 -4.06
N MET A 182 14.24 -0.34 -4.88
CA MET A 182 13.88 -0.31 -6.30
C MET A 182 12.38 -0.11 -6.50
N LEU A 183 11.55 -0.93 -5.84
CA LEU A 183 10.09 -0.89 -6.00
C LEU A 183 9.48 0.38 -5.39
N ASN A 184 9.84 0.74 -4.16
CA ASN A 184 9.26 1.91 -3.51
C ASN A 184 9.66 3.22 -4.22
N TRP A 185 10.87 3.31 -4.78
CA TRP A 185 11.31 4.52 -5.50
C TRP A 185 10.49 4.81 -6.75
N THR A 186 9.77 3.80 -7.30
CA THR A 186 8.86 4.00 -8.44
C THR A 186 7.79 5.05 -8.17
N HIS A 187 7.45 5.33 -6.89
CA HIS A 187 6.50 6.39 -6.53
C HIS A 187 6.88 7.78 -7.08
N ARG A 188 8.15 7.99 -7.44
CA ARG A 188 8.67 9.25 -7.99
C ARG A 188 8.41 9.43 -9.48
N TRP A 189 8.34 8.34 -10.24
CA TRP A 189 8.37 8.40 -11.70
C TRP A 189 7.35 7.51 -12.41
N TYR A 190 6.86 6.47 -11.75
CA TYR A 190 5.88 5.58 -12.36
C TYR A 190 4.48 6.21 -12.40
N GLN A 191 3.80 6.02 -13.54
CA GLN A 191 2.38 6.32 -13.72
C GLN A 191 1.75 5.22 -14.58
N PRO A 192 0.53 4.74 -14.24
CA PRO A 192 -0.22 3.83 -15.08
C PRO A 192 -0.40 4.38 -16.49
N GLY A 193 -0.22 3.52 -17.50
CA GLY A 193 -0.29 3.94 -18.90
C GLY A 193 0.91 4.76 -19.41
N GLY A 194 1.99 4.88 -18.63
CA GLY A 194 3.25 5.50 -19.03
C GLY A 194 4.02 4.67 -20.06
N SER A 195 5.21 5.14 -20.43
CA SER A 195 6.06 4.51 -21.47
C SER A 195 6.57 3.12 -21.12
N VAL A 196 6.65 2.77 -19.85
CA VAL A 196 7.11 1.47 -19.36
C VAL A 196 6.03 0.85 -18.47
N PRO A 197 5.42 -0.28 -18.85
CA PRO A 197 4.37 -0.93 -18.08
C PRO A 197 4.92 -1.61 -16.81
N ALA A 198 4.04 -1.82 -15.83
CA ALA A 198 4.37 -2.34 -14.50
C ALA A 198 5.04 -3.72 -14.53
N ASP A 199 4.57 -4.61 -15.40
CA ASP A 199 5.11 -5.94 -15.59
C ASP A 199 6.56 -5.90 -16.14
N GLN A 200 6.84 -5.02 -17.09
CA GLN A 200 8.19 -4.83 -17.60
C GLN A 200 9.14 -4.27 -16.54
N ILE A 201 8.68 -3.31 -15.72
CA ILE A 201 9.46 -2.77 -14.60
C ILE A 201 9.79 -3.87 -13.59
N SER A 202 8.78 -4.63 -13.18
CA SER A 202 8.98 -5.69 -12.18
C SER A 202 9.85 -6.83 -12.70
N ALA A 203 9.75 -7.19 -13.98
CA ALA A 203 10.62 -8.18 -14.60
C ALA A 203 12.08 -7.70 -14.59
N ALA A 204 12.34 -6.46 -15.03
CA ALA A 204 13.68 -5.87 -15.04
C ALA A 204 14.28 -5.78 -13.62
N PHE A 205 13.49 -5.34 -12.62
CA PHE A 205 13.96 -5.28 -11.23
C PHE A 205 14.25 -6.66 -10.65
N ALA A 206 13.45 -7.66 -10.98
CA ALA A 206 13.73 -9.03 -10.59
C ALA A 206 15.03 -9.52 -11.24
N ASP A 207 15.23 -9.31 -12.52
CA ASP A 207 16.46 -9.73 -13.22
C ASP A 207 17.70 -9.03 -12.64
N ILE A 208 17.68 -7.71 -12.46
CA ILE A 208 18.76 -6.95 -11.80
C ILE A 208 19.08 -7.53 -10.42
N PHE A 209 18.05 -7.83 -9.60
CA PHE A 209 18.24 -8.39 -8.27
C PHE A 209 18.84 -9.80 -8.32
N PHE A 210 18.26 -10.70 -9.11
CA PHE A 210 18.71 -12.09 -9.17
C PHE A 210 20.12 -12.21 -9.77
N ASP A 211 20.44 -11.46 -10.81
CA ASP A 211 21.77 -11.44 -11.41
C ASP A 211 22.82 -10.89 -10.43
N GLY A 212 22.48 -9.85 -9.66
CA GLY A 212 23.35 -9.30 -8.61
C GLY A 212 23.53 -10.22 -7.39
N MET A 213 22.57 -11.12 -7.14
CA MET A 213 22.59 -12.06 -6.01
C MET A 213 23.07 -13.46 -6.38
N LYS A 214 23.41 -13.72 -7.64
CA LYS A 214 23.86 -15.04 -8.11
C LYS A 214 25.08 -15.51 -7.34
N ALA A 215 25.06 -16.78 -6.91
CA ALA A 215 26.23 -17.43 -6.34
C ALA A 215 27.36 -17.56 -7.40
N HIS A 216 28.60 -17.30 -6.99
CA HIS A 216 29.79 -17.43 -7.82
C HIS A 216 30.40 -18.81 -7.72
#